data_278a67bfe1d9c90f79e2a1dfba28688f
#
_entry.id   278a67bfe1d9c90f79e2a1dfba28688f
#
_cell.length_a   1.000
_cell.length_b   1.000
_cell.length_c   1.000
_cell.angle_alpha   90.00
_cell.angle_beta   90.00
_cell.angle_gamma   90.00
#
_symmetry.space_group_name_H-M   'P 1'
#
loop_
_entity.id
_entity.type
_entity.pdbx_description
1 polymer ?
#
loop_
_entity_poly.entity_id
_entity_poly.type
_entity_poly.pdbx_seq_one_letter_code
_entity_poly.pdbx_strand_id
1 'polypeptide(L)'
;MDSGAGKARSKKKTLPQEGPHPPFDISKALRLVRTLIKKYKEPVVTTYGRHKNRPAFVVLISCMLSLRTRDEQTRAASARLLARADTPRAIAALEEREIEELIYQVGFYRTKAKSIKNACQALIRDHQGHTPETMEELLKLPGVGRKTANLVITLGHGKPGICVDTHVHRILNIWGYVETKTPEATEMALRQKLPARHWIEINNLLVTFGQNLCKPVSPICSQCPLGALCPRLGVKRSR
;
A
#
# COMPACT_ATOMS: atom_id res chain seq x y z
N MET A 1 -56.81 -12.36 -31.88
CA MET A 1 -55.46 -12.49 -32.44
C MET A 1 -54.50 -12.08 -31.36
N ASP A 2 -53.97 -13.07 -30.72
CA ASP A 2 -53.20 -12.95 -29.46
C ASP A 2 -51.72 -13.13 -29.83
N SER A 3 -50.91 -12.14 -29.52
CA SER A 3 -49.46 -12.21 -29.77
C SER A 3 -48.72 -12.08 -28.43
N GLY A 4 -48.51 -13.23 -27.77
CA GLY A 4 -47.68 -13.35 -26.57
C GLY A 4 -46.20 -13.21 -26.85
N ALA A 5 -45.58 -12.14 -26.37
CA ALA A 5 -44.16 -11.97 -26.36
C ALA A 5 -43.50 -12.64 -25.15
N GLY A 6 -42.90 -13.79 -25.37
CA GLY A 6 -42.15 -14.53 -24.35
C GLY A 6 -40.87 -13.80 -23.95
N LYS A 7 -40.77 -13.34 -22.69
CA LYS A 7 -39.54 -12.83 -22.08
C LYS A 7 -38.57 -13.99 -21.80
N ALA A 8 -37.49 -14.05 -22.53
CA ALA A 8 -36.39 -14.97 -22.28
C ALA A 8 -35.72 -14.66 -20.92
N ARG A 9 -35.85 -15.55 -19.96
CA ARG A 9 -35.15 -15.52 -18.67
C ARG A 9 -33.67 -15.86 -18.89
N SER A 10 -32.81 -14.89 -18.70
CA SER A 10 -31.36 -15.07 -18.63
C SER A 10 -31.00 -16.04 -17.48
N LYS A 11 -30.50 -17.21 -17.82
CA LYS A 11 -29.98 -18.19 -16.87
C LYS A 11 -28.72 -17.62 -16.18
N LYS A 12 -28.81 -17.31 -14.89
CA LYS A 12 -27.65 -17.05 -14.05
C LYS A 12 -26.78 -18.30 -14.05
N LYS A 13 -25.59 -18.24 -14.65
CA LYS A 13 -24.54 -19.24 -14.48
C LYS A 13 -24.10 -19.21 -13.01
N THR A 14 -24.54 -20.17 -12.21
CA THR A 14 -23.95 -20.52 -10.91
C THR A 14 -22.57 -21.09 -11.18
N LEU A 15 -21.53 -20.44 -10.63
CA LEU A 15 -20.16 -20.96 -10.64
C LEU A 15 -20.11 -22.23 -9.78
N PRO A 16 -19.36 -23.28 -10.17
CA PRO A 16 -19.24 -24.52 -9.41
C PRO A 16 -18.64 -24.24 -8.03
N GLN A 17 -19.20 -24.84 -6.98
CA GLN A 17 -18.57 -24.97 -5.67
C GLN A 17 -17.45 -25.99 -5.79
N GLU A 18 -16.23 -25.53 -5.76
CA GLU A 18 -15.05 -26.35 -5.93
C GLU A 18 -14.59 -26.93 -4.58
N GLY A 19 -14.19 -28.21 -4.60
CA GLY A 19 -13.50 -28.90 -3.51
C GLY A 19 -12.18 -28.23 -3.11
N PRO A 20 -11.37 -28.78 -2.17
CA PRO A 20 -10.19 -28.12 -1.65
C PRO A 20 -9.22 -27.79 -2.79
N HIS A 21 -9.07 -26.48 -3.05
CA HIS A 21 -8.11 -25.98 -4.02
C HIS A 21 -6.69 -26.42 -3.62
N PRO A 22 -5.84 -26.79 -4.58
CA PRO A 22 -4.45 -27.05 -4.27
C PRO A 22 -3.82 -25.81 -3.63
N PRO A 23 -2.84 -25.96 -2.73
CA PRO A 23 -2.22 -24.84 -2.03
C PRO A 23 -1.71 -23.81 -3.02
N PHE A 24 -2.13 -22.53 -2.83
CA PHE A 24 -1.80 -21.43 -3.72
C PHE A 24 -0.28 -21.19 -3.77
N ASP A 25 0.31 -21.31 -4.96
CA ASP A 25 1.74 -21.03 -5.16
C ASP A 25 2.02 -19.53 -5.20
N ILE A 26 2.27 -18.97 -4.02
CA ILE A 26 2.56 -17.54 -3.85
C ILE A 26 3.81 -17.09 -4.60
N SER A 27 4.86 -17.92 -4.66
CA SER A 27 6.11 -17.56 -5.32
C SER A 27 5.94 -17.45 -6.84
N LYS A 28 5.17 -18.35 -7.44
CA LYS A 28 4.81 -18.30 -8.87
C LYS A 28 3.93 -17.06 -9.14
N ALA A 29 2.93 -16.82 -8.30
CA ALA A 29 2.05 -15.66 -8.44
C ALA A 29 2.82 -14.34 -8.37
N LEU A 30 3.66 -14.15 -7.35
CA LEU A 30 4.47 -12.94 -7.21
C LEU A 30 5.48 -12.75 -8.35
N ARG A 31 6.04 -13.82 -8.90
CA ARG A 31 6.91 -13.77 -10.10
C ARG A 31 6.15 -13.24 -11.32
N LEU A 32 4.95 -13.73 -11.58
CA LEU A 32 4.09 -13.27 -12.68
C LEU A 32 3.69 -11.80 -12.48
N VAL A 33 3.30 -11.42 -11.25
CA VAL A 33 2.99 -10.02 -10.91
C VAL A 33 4.19 -9.12 -11.12
N ARG A 34 5.39 -9.52 -10.67
CA ARG A 34 6.63 -8.75 -10.83
C ARG A 34 6.93 -8.45 -12.31
N THR A 35 6.74 -9.42 -13.18
CA THR A 35 6.90 -9.22 -14.64
C THR A 35 5.84 -8.26 -15.18
N LEU A 36 4.58 -8.44 -14.78
CA LEU A 36 3.47 -7.63 -15.25
C LEU A 36 3.60 -6.15 -14.85
N ILE A 37 3.99 -5.87 -13.60
CA ILE A 37 3.98 -4.49 -13.09
C ILE A 37 5.08 -3.60 -13.66
N LYS A 38 6.09 -4.15 -14.32
CA LYS A 38 7.17 -3.37 -14.96
C LYS A 38 6.67 -2.32 -15.94
N LYS A 39 5.49 -2.53 -16.53
CA LYS A 39 4.85 -1.58 -17.45
C LYS A 39 4.04 -0.46 -16.76
N TYR A 40 3.90 -0.51 -15.45
CA TYR A 40 3.15 0.46 -14.68
C TYR A 40 4.07 1.35 -13.85
N LYS A 41 3.56 2.53 -13.53
CA LYS A 41 4.26 3.48 -12.67
C LYS A 41 4.27 2.96 -11.23
N GLU A 42 5.43 2.96 -10.60
CA GLU A 42 5.55 2.55 -9.20
C GLU A 42 4.86 3.54 -8.25
N PRO A 43 4.33 3.05 -7.10
CA PRO A 43 3.83 3.91 -6.03
C PRO A 43 4.89 4.90 -5.57
N VAL A 44 4.47 6.13 -5.29
CA VAL A 44 5.39 7.23 -4.98
C VAL A 44 6.29 6.94 -3.78
N VAL A 45 5.75 6.32 -2.73
CA VAL A 45 6.53 5.99 -1.52
C VAL A 45 7.67 5.02 -1.83
N THR A 46 7.46 4.07 -2.74
CA THR A 46 8.50 3.12 -3.18
C THR A 46 9.66 3.84 -3.87
N THR A 47 9.37 4.85 -4.69
CA THR A 47 10.43 5.63 -5.36
C THR A 47 11.28 6.40 -4.37
N TYR A 48 10.70 6.88 -3.27
CA TYR A 48 11.45 7.58 -2.23
C TYR A 48 12.33 6.66 -1.37
N GLY A 49 11.98 5.39 -1.23
CA GLY A 49 12.86 4.39 -0.55
C GLY A 49 14.21 4.18 -1.25
N ARG A 50 14.35 4.65 -2.51
CA ARG A 50 15.63 4.63 -3.25
C ARG A 50 16.44 5.92 -3.13
N HIS A 51 15.99 6.85 -2.30
CA HIS A 51 16.71 8.12 -2.10
C HIS A 51 18.06 7.87 -1.43
N LYS A 52 19.15 8.36 -2.04
CA LYS A 52 20.53 8.07 -1.58
C LYS A 52 20.81 8.61 -0.17
N ASN A 53 20.22 9.77 0.17
CA ASN A 53 20.43 10.44 1.44
C ASN A 53 19.15 10.36 2.29
N ARG A 54 19.27 9.84 3.52
CA ARG A 54 18.17 9.77 4.50
C ARG A 54 16.89 9.08 4.01
N PRO A 55 16.99 7.87 3.43
CA PRO A 55 15.80 7.22 2.84
C PRO A 55 14.68 7.03 3.85
N ALA A 56 14.99 6.68 5.09
CA ALA A 56 14.00 6.45 6.14
C ALA A 56 13.16 7.69 6.48
N PHE A 57 13.79 8.86 6.59
CA PHE A 57 13.07 10.11 6.84
C PHE A 57 12.19 10.50 5.65
N VAL A 58 12.73 10.43 4.44
CA VAL A 58 11.99 10.75 3.22
C VAL A 58 10.78 9.81 3.04
N VAL A 59 10.95 8.52 3.32
CA VAL A 59 9.86 7.54 3.32
C VAL A 59 8.83 7.88 4.39
N LEU A 60 9.24 8.22 5.61
CA LEU A 60 8.34 8.61 6.68
C LEU A 60 7.44 9.78 6.27
N ILE A 61 8.02 10.89 5.82
CA ILE A 61 7.27 12.09 5.41
C ILE A 61 6.34 11.77 4.24
N SER A 62 6.84 11.06 3.23
CA SER A 62 6.05 10.70 2.06
C SER A 62 4.89 9.75 2.40
N CYS A 63 5.08 8.82 3.34
CA CYS A 63 4.01 7.98 3.86
C CYS A 63 2.93 8.79 4.59
N MET A 64 3.32 9.73 5.45
CA MET A 64 2.36 10.60 6.15
C MET A 64 1.53 11.42 5.16
N LEU A 65 2.15 11.91 4.08
CA LEU A 65 1.46 12.65 3.03
C LEU A 65 0.52 11.75 2.20
N SER A 66 0.87 10.48 1.98
CA SER A 66 0.12 9.55 1.13
C SER A 66 -1.21 9.07 1.71
N LEU A 67 -1.41 9.16 3.02
CA LEU A 67 -2.63 8.71 3.68
C LEU A 67 -3.87 9.42 3.11
N ARG A 68 -4.82 8.65 2.53
CA ARG A 68 -6.04 9.18 1.87
C ARG A 68 -5.75 10.27 0.83
N THR A 69 -4.65 10.14 0.10
CA THR A 69 -4.22 11.07 -0.95
C THR A 69 -3.83 10.27 -2.20
N ARG A 70 -4.12 10.79 -3.37
CA ARG A 70 -3.71 10.18 -4.64
C ARG A 70 -2.20 10.29 -4.80
N ASP A 71 -1.59 9.30 -5.44
CA ASP A 71 -0.13 9.24 -5.65
C ASP A 71 0.45 10.48 -6.32
N GLU A 72 -0.24 11.04 -7.30
CA GLU A 72 0.18 12.26 -8.01
C GLU A 72 0.30 13.46 -7.07
N GLN A 73 -0.73 13.68 -6.24
CA GLN A 73 -0.73 14.76 -5.25
C GLN A 73 0.32 14.53 -4.15
N THR A 74 0.48 13.27 -3.72
CA THR A 74 1.54 12.90 -2.77
C THR A 74 2.93 13.20 -3.34
N ARG A 75 3.17 12.86 -4.60
CA ARG A 75 4.44 13.13 -5.28
C ARG A 75 4.75 14.62 -5.34
N ALA A 76 3.78 15.43 -5.79
CA ALA A 76 3.96 16.87 -5.90
C ALA A 76 4.21 17.53 -4.52
N ALA A 77 3.42 17.16 -3.50
CA ALA A 77 3.57 17.70 -2.16
C ALA A 77 4.88 17.27 -1.49
N SER A 78 5.26 15.98 -1.62
CA SER A 78 6.55 15.51 -1.10
C SER A 78 7.72 16.23 -1.76
N ALA A 79 7.67 16.44 -3.08
CA ALA A 79 8.72 17.15 -3.79
C ALA A 79 8.86 18.60 -3.30
N ARG A 80 7.74 19.34 -3.13
CA ARG A 80 7.77 20.73 -2.63
C ARG A 80 8.30 20.81 -1.20
N LEU A 81 7.77 19.99 -0.30
CA LEU A 81 8.16 20.01 1.10
C LEU A 81 9.65 19.63 1.27
N LEU A 82 10.09 18.54 0.64
CA LEU A 82 11.47 18.06 0.76
C LEU A 82 12.49 18.95 0.04
N ALA A 83 12.09 19.67 -1.00
CA ALA A 83 12.94 20.69 -1.63
C ALA A 83 13.16 21.91 -0.71
N ARG A 84 12.17 22.25 0.12
CA ARG A 84 12.24 23.37 1.07
C ARG A 84 12.92 22.96 2.38
N ALA A 85 12.65 21.73 2.86
CA ALA A 85 13.14 21.23 4.14
C ALA A 85 13.23 19.69 4.08
N ASP A 86 14.43 19.12 4.04
CA ASP A 86 14.69 17.69 3.88
C ASP A 86 15.19 16.99 5.15
N THR A 87 15.13 17.69 6.30
CA THR A 87 15.57 17.17 7.60
C THR A 87 14.52 17.41 8.68
N PRO A 88 14.49 16.60 9.75
CA PRO A 88 13.60 16.84 10.88
C PRO A 88 13.77 18.26 11.46
N ARG A 89 15.01 18.76 11.59
CA ARG A 89 15.30 20.11 12.10
C ARG A 89 14.75 21.19 11.18
N ALA A 90 14.97 21.04 9.88
CA ALA A 90 14.48 22.01 8.89
C ALA A 90 12.95 22.07 8.85
N ILE A 91 12.25 20.92 8.86
CA ILE A 91 10.77 20.91 8.88
C ILE A 91 10.24 21.46 10.20
N ALA A 92 10.83 21.10 11.36
CA ALA A 92 10.39 21.60 12.65
C ALA A 92 10.55 23.13 12.79
N ALA A 93 11.49 23.73 12.07
CA ALA A 93 11.72 25.17 12.05
C ALA A 93 10.72 25.96 11.17
N LEU A 94 10.00 25.27 10.26
CA LEU A 94 8.97 25.92 9.45
C LEU A 94 7.73 26.29 10.30
N GLU A 95 7.08 27.38 9.96
CA GLU A 95 5.75 27.66 10.49
C GLU A 95 4.74 26.63 9.98
N GLU A 96 3.75 26.28 10.81
CA GLU A 96 2.71 25.29 10.43
C GLU A 96 2.00 25.70 9.14
N ARG A 97 1.70 27.00 8.99
CA ARG A 97 1.10 27.57 7.79
C ARG A 97 1.96 27.37 6.54
N GLU A 98 3.28 27.53 6.65
CA GLU A 98 4.21 27.27 5.54
C GLU A 98 4.17 25.80 5.11
N ILE A 99 4.12 24.87 6.08
CA ILE A 99 3.96 23.44 5.77
C ILE A 99 2.62 23.20 5.08
N GLU A 100 1.52 23.79 5.55
CA GLU A 100 0.20 23.66 4.93
C GLU A 100 0.20 24.10 3.45
N GLU A 101 0.83 25.23 3.14
CA GLU A 101 0.97 25.75 1.78
C GLU A 101 1.78 24.80 0.88
N LEU A 102 2.90 24.27 1.39
CA LEU A 102 3.74 23.34 0.66
C LEU A 102 3.04 22.00 0.33
N ILE A 103 2.16 21.53 1.23
CA ILE A 103 1.43 20.28 1.06
C ILE A 103 -0.03 20.47 0.62
N TYR A 104 -0.41 21.66 0.23
CA TYR A 104 -1.75 21.93 -0.29
C TYR A 104 -2.15 20.95 -1.39
N GLN A 105 -3.43 20.56 -1.46
CA GLN A 105 -4.04 19.50 -2.25
C GLN A 105 -3.85 18.06 -1.69
N VAL A 106 -3.06 17.87 -0.65
CA VAL A 106 -3.04 16.60 0.08
C VAL A 106 -4.31 16.49 0.94
N GLY A 107 -4.95 15.32 0.93
CA GLY A 107 -6.12 15.10 1.79
C GLY A 107 -5.78 15.33 3.26
N PHE A 108 -6.61 16.12 3.96
CA PHE A 108 -6.40 16.51 5.37
C PHE A 108 -5.08 17.26 5.61
N TYR A 109 -4.66 18.09 4.68
CA TYR A 109 -3.36 18.76 4.69
C TYR A 109 -3.07 19.54 5.99
N ARG A 110 -4.04 20.23 6.58
CA ARG A 110 -3.85 20.96 7.85
C ARG A 110 -3.49 20.01 9.01
N THR A 111 -4.27 18.95 9.20
CA THR A 111 -3.97 17.93 10.22
C THR A 111 -2.61 17.28 9.98
N LYS A 112 -2.26 17.04 8.70
CA LYS A 112 -0.97 16.46 8.33
C LYS A 112 0.19 17.43 8.57
N ALA A 113 0.04 18.72 8.29
CA ALA A 113 1.06 19.72 8.59
C ALA A 113 1.42 19.70 10.08
N LYS A 114 0.42 19.77 10.96
CA LYS A 114 0.61 19.63 12.40
C LYS A 114 1.27 18.31 12.79
N SER A 115 0.77 17.18 12.26
CA SER A 115 1.33 15.87 12.58
C SER A 115 2.77 15.69 12.11
N ILE A 116 3.12 16.19 10.92
CA ILE A 116 4.48 16.17 10.38
C ILE A 116 5.41 17.03 11.24
N LYS A 117 5.01 18.25 11.57
CA LYS A 117 5.80 19.13 12.46
C LYS A 117 6.05 18.46 13.82
N ASN A 118 5.01 17.92 14.44
CA ASN A 118 5.10 17.23 15.73
C ASN A 118 5.98 15.96 15.65
N ALA A 119 5.86 15.19 14.57
CA ALA A 119 6.72 14.02 14.36
C ALA A 119 8.20 14.44 14.22
N CYS A 120 8.50 15.52 13.50
CA CYS A 120 9.86 16.05 13.40
C CYS A 120 10.40 16.53 14.75
N GLN A 121 9.58 17.20 15.55
CA GLN A 121 9.95 17.62 16.91
C GLN A 121 10.24 16.41 17.82
N ALA A 122 9.40 15.35 17.73
CA ALA A 122 9.63 14.10 18.47
C ALA A 122 10.93 13.43 18.01
N LEU A 123 11.21 13.37 16.71
CA LEU A 123 12.48 12.84 16.22
C LEU A 123 13.69 13.61 16.78
N ILE A 124 13.61 14.94 16.87
CA ILE A 124 14.70 15.75 17.43
C ILE A 124 14.87 15.48 18.91
N ARG A 125 13.79 15.49 19.68
CA ARG A 125 13.78 15.36 21.13
C ARG A 125 14.20 13.98 21.59
N ASP A 126 13.63 12.93 21.00
CA ASP A 126 13.70 11.55 21.48
C ASP A 126 14.71 10.69 20.71
N HIS A 127 15.07 11.09 19.49
CA HIS A 127 15.90 10.30 18.57
C HIS A 127 17.05 11.09 17.92
N GLN A 128 17.41 12.26 18.48
CA GLN A 128 18.52 13.10 18.01
C GLN A 128 18.40 13.50 16.52
N GLY A 129 17.17 13.50 15.95
CA GLY A 129 16.88 13.78 14.56
C GLY A 129 17.04 12.56 13.64
N HIS A 130 17.24 11.37 14.15
CA HIS A 130 17.25 10.13 13.38
C HIS A 130 15.88 9.48 13.34
N THR A 131 15.57 8.82 12.22
CA THR A 131 14.32 8.06 12.10
C THR A 131 14.49 6.70 12.77
N PRO A 132 13.62 6.32 13.71
CA PRO A 132 13.70 5.02 14.40
C PRO A 132 13.62 3.83 13.44
N GLU A 133 14.18 2.70 13.87
CA GLU A 133 14.28 1.48 13.08
C GLU A 133 13.36 0.36 13.58
N THR A 134 12.70 0.58 14.73
CA THR A 134 11.82 -0.41 15.36
C THR A 134 10.35 -0.01 15.22
N MET A 135 9.48 -1.02 15.17
CA MET A 135 8.03 -0.80 15.12
C MET A 135 7.54 -0.02 16.34
N GLU A 136 8.06 -0.37 17.50
CA GLU A 136 7.64 0.22 18.77
C GLU A 136 7.93 1.73 18.82
N GLU A 137 9.13 2.13 18.46
CA GLU A 137 9.54 3.55 18.46
C GLU A 137 8.82 4.35 17.40
N LEU A 138 8.65 3.78 16.19
CA LEU A 138 7.94 4.44 15.11
C LEU A 138 6.47 4.69 15.46
N LEU A 139 5.82 3.78 16.17
CA LEU A 139 4.42 3.95 16.60
C LEU A 139 4.24 5.04 17.67
N LYS A 140 5.29 5.47 18.36
CA LYS A 140 5.26 6.61 19.30
C LYS A 140 5.23 7.97 18.58
N LEU A 141 5.62 8.02 17.29
CA LEU A 141 5.63 9.26 16.53
C LEU A 141 4.20 9.71 16.17
N PRO A 142 3.87 11.00 16.36
CA PRO A 142 2.57 11.54 16.01
C PRO A 142 2.20 11.30 14.54
N GLY A 143 1.02 10.72 14.29
CA GLY A 143 0.51 10.46 12.95
C GLY A 143 1.12 9.23 12.25
N VAL A 144 1.92 8.44 12.95
CA VAL A 144 2.52 7.20 12.43
C VAL A 144 1.75 5.98 12.91
N GLY A 145 1.14 5.26 11.98
CA GLY A 145 0.48 3.98 12.23
C GLY A 145 1.31 2.79 11.72
N ARG A 146 0.83 1.56 11.98
CA ARG A 146 1.52 0.31 11.59
C ARG A 146 1.95 0.27 10.11
N LYS A 147 1.08 0.71 9.20
CA LYS A 147 1.40 0.75 7.77
C LYS A 147 2.61 1.65 7.50
N THR A 148 2.60 2.87 8.03
CA THR A 148 3.71 3.82 7.88
C THR A 148 4.98 3.28 8.51
N ALA A 149 4.92 2.75 9.72
CA ALA A 149 6.07 2.16 10.41
C ALA A 149 6.68 1.00 9.61
N ASN A 150 5.87 0.06 9.11
CA ASN A 150 6.36 -1.02 8.25
C ASN A 150 7.04 -0.51 6.97
N LEU A 151 6.51 0.54 6.31
CA LEU A 151 7.13 1.11 5.12
C LEU A 151 8.47 1.79 5.45
N VAL A 152 8.57 2.49 6.58
CA VAL A 152 9.84 3.08 7.05
C VAL A 152 10.88 1.99 7.32
N ILE A 153 10.49 0.91 8.01
CA ILE A 153 11.37 -0.23 8.30
C ILE A 153 11.85 -0.88 6.99
N THR A 154 10.92 -1.17 6.08
CA THR A 154 11.23 -1.94 4.86
C THR A 154 11.91 -1.13 3.78
N LEU A 155 11.34 0.02 3.43
CA LEU A 155 11.84 0.86 2.33
C LEU A 155 12.88 1.86 2.81
N GLY A 156 12.76 2.35 4.04
CA GLY A 156 13.65 3.35 4.60
C GLY A 156 14.94 2.77 5.16
N HIS A 157 14.83 1.68 5.92
CA HIS A 157 15.98 1.03 6.57
C HIS A 157 16.41 -0.27 5.89
N GLY A 158 15.67 -0.77 4.89
CA GLY A 158 15.99 -2.03 4.22
C GLY A 158 15.85 -3.27 5.11
N LYS A 159 15.19 -3.14 6.26
CA LYS A 159 15.03 -4.23 7.23
C LYS A 159 13.83 -5.13 6.88
N PRO A 160 13.87 -6.42 7.27
CA PRO A 160 12.75 -7.32 7.07
C PRO A 160 11.48 -6.81 7.76
N GLY A 161 10.39 -6.72 7.02
CA GLY A 161 9.08 -6.34 7.51
C GLY A 161 8.01 -6.61 6.44
N ILE A 162 6.75 -6.66 6.86
CA ILE A 162 5.63 -6.90 5.96
C ILE A 162 4.66 -5.74 6.08
N CYS A 163 4.59 -4.92 5.03
CA CYS A 163 3.59 -3.87 4.97
C CYS A 163 2.30 -4.40 4.32
N VAL A 164 1.22 -4.45 5.08
CA VAL A 164 -0.10 -4.82 4.58
C VAL A 164 -0.99 -3.59 4.51
N ASP A 165 -1.43 -3.26 3.31
CA ASP A 165 -2.46 -2.26 3.06
C ASP A 165 -3.76 -2.92 2.55
N THR A 166 -4.73 -2.11 2.17
CA THR A 166 -6.01 -2.60 1.65
C THR A 166 -5.86 -3.42 0.36
N HIS A 167 -4.85 -3.16 -0.47
CA HIS A 167 -4.58 -3.93 -1.68
C HIS A 167 -3.99 -5.31 -1.34
N VAL A 168 -2.96 -5.34 -0.52
CA VAL A 168 -2.31 -6.59 -0.06
C VAL A 168 -3.34 -7.48 0.63
N HIS A 169 -4.07 -6.93 1.61
CA HIS A 169 -5.13 -7.65 2.32
C HIS A 169 -6.16 -8.25 1.36
N ARG A 170 -6.76 -7.42 0.51
CA ARG A 170 -7.80 -7.86 -0.44
C ARG A 170 -7.29 -8.93 -1.40
N ILE A 171 -6.15 -8.70 -2.03
CA ILE A 171 -5.64 -9.57 -3.09
C ILE A 171 -5.27 -10.95 -2.54
N LEU A 172 -4.64 -11.03 -1.37
CA LEU A 172 -4.25 -12.30 -0.78
C LEU A 172 -5.46 -13.11 -0.30
N ASN A 173 -6.55 -12.46 0.12
CA ASN A 173 -7.83 -13.10 0.39
C ASN A 173 -8.51 -13.57 -0.92
N ILE A 174 -8.49 -12.77 -1.99
CA ILE A 174 -8.98 -13.19 -3.32
C ILE A 174 -8.23 -14.42 -3.84
N TRP A 175 -6.92 -14.51 -3.56
CA TRP A 175 -6.09 -15.65 -3.95
C TRP A 175 -6.26 -16.88 -3.05
N GLY A 176 -7.01 -16.78 -1.94
CA GLY A 176 -7.13 -17.83 -0.94
C GLY A 176 -5.81 -18.17 -0.25
N TYR A 177 -4.81 -17.28 -0.36
CA TYR A 177 -3.52 -17.46 0.32
C TYR A 177 -3.65 -17.26 1.83
N VAL A 178 -4.51 -16.33 2.23
CA VAL A 178 -4.93 -16.11 3.62
C VAL A 178 -6.46 -15.98 3.67
N GLU A 179 -7.03 -16.23 4.85
CA GLU A 179 -8.44 -15.97 5.18
C GLU A 179 -8.48 -15.09 6.41
N THR A 180 -8.59 -13.77 6.21
CA THR A 180 -8.46 -12.78 7.29
C THR A 180 -9.44 -11.63 7.08
N LYS A 181 -9.85 -11.00 8.19
CA LYS A 181 -10.85 -9.92 8.17
C LYS A 181 -10.24 -8.52 8.17
N THR A 182 -9.01 -8.37 8.63
CA THR A 182 -8.33 -7.06 8.73
C THR A 182 -6.92 -7.10 8.16
N PRO A 183 -6.37 -5.96 7.74
CA PRO A 183 -4.96 -5.88 7.32
C PRO A 183 -3.98 -6.35 8.39
N GLU A 184 -4.24 -6.07 9.66
CA GLU A 184 -3.39 -6.48 10.78
C GLU A 184 -3.38 -8.02 10.92
N ALA A 185 -4.55 -8.64 10.84
CA ALA A 185 -4.66 -10.10 10.85
C ALA A 185 -3.93 -10.73 9.65
N THR A 186 -4.00 -10.06 8.48
CA THR A 186 -3.24 -10.48 7.29
C THR A 186 -1.74 -10.38 7.52
N GLU A 187 -1.24 -9.28 8.11
CA GLU A 187 0.17 -9.12 8.44
C GLU A 187 0.65 -10.28 9.33
N MET A 188 -0.10 -10.60 10.38
CA MET A 188 0.26 -11.69 11.31
C MET A 188 0.26 -13.06 10.62
N ALA A 189 -0.73 -13.35 9.77
CA ALA A 189 -0.77 -14.58 8.99
C ALA A 189 0.40 -14.66 7.99
N LEU A 190 0.79 -13.55 7.36
CA LEU A 190 1.93 -13.51 6.45
C LEU A 190 3.26 -13.73 7.15
N ARG A 191 3.44 -13.23 8.36
CA ARG A 191 4.66 -13.47 9.15
C ARG A 191 4.92 -14.96 9.40
N GLN A 192 3.87 -15.75 9.48
CA GLN A 192 3.95 -17.20 9.67
C GLN A 192 4.09 -17.97 8.35
N LYS A 193 3.47 -17.48 7.28
CA LYS A 193 3.28 -18.26 6.04
C LYS A 193 4.11 -17.78 4.85
N LEU A 194 4.37 -16.46 4.74
CA LEU A 194 5.07 -15.90 3.59
C LEU A 194 6.58 -16.11 3.70
N PRO A 195 7.26 -16.69 2.69
CA PRO A 195 8.71 -16.77 2.69
C PRO A 195 9.36 -15.39 2.83
N ALA A 196 10.38 -15.28 3.69
CA ALA A 196 11.01 -14.00 4.07
C ALA A 196 11.53 -13.19 2.88
N ARG A 197 11.99 -13.87 1.81
CA ARG A 197 12.43 -13.20 0.56
C ARG A 197 11.38 -12.33 -0.11
N HIS A 198 10.08 -12.48 0.23
CA HIS A 198 8.98 -11.72 -0.35
C HIS A 198 8.46 -10.61 0.58
N TRP A 199 8.95 -10.50 1.82
CA TRP A 199 8.41 -9.59 2.82
C TRP A 199 8.49 -8.13 2.40
N ILE A 200 9.66 -7.67 1.96
CA ILE A 200 9.86 -6.26 1.59
C ILE A 200 9.09 -5.89 0.32
N GLU A 201 9.08 -6.80 -0.66
CA GLU A 201 8.53 -6.49 -1.99
C GLU A 201 7.00 -6.61 -2.11
N ILE A 202 6.36 -7.42 -1.24
CA ILE A 202 4.95 -7.79 -1.40
C ILE A 202 4.01 -6.58 -1.46
N ASN A 203 4.29 -5.54 -0.67
CA ASN A 203 3.50 -4.32 -0.68
C ASN A 203 3.57 -3.63 -2.04
N ASN A 204 4.77 -3.33 -2.53
CA ASN A 204 4.96 -2.68 -3.83
C ASN A 204 4.32 -3.48 -4.97
N LEU A 205 4.53 -4.78 -4.99
CA LEU A 205 3.98 -5.67 -6.02
C LEU A 205 2.46 -5.62 -6.03
N LEU A 206 1.82 -5.81 -4.87
CA LEU A 206 0.37 -5.93 -4.79
C LEU A 206 -0.36 -4.58 -4.81
N VAL A 207 0.26 -3.50 -4.37
CA VAL A 207 -0.28 -2.15 -4.55
C VAL A 207 -0.33 -1.80 -6.04
N THR A 208 0.79 -1.93 -6.75
CA THR A 208 0.85 -1.64 -8.19
C THR A 208 -0.12 -2.53 -8.98
N PHE A 209 -0.15 -3.82 -8.68
CA PHE A 209 -1.07 -4.77 -9.27
C PHE A 209 -2.55 -4.43 -8.98
N GLY A 210 -2.85 -4.07 -7.74
CA GLY A 210 -4.19 -3.72 -7.28
C GLY A 210 -4.74 -2.40 -7.82
N GLN A 211 -3.87 -1.43 -8.05
CA GLN A 211 -4.25 -0.15 -8.65
C GLN A 211 -4.55 -0.28 -10.15
N ASN A 212 -3.84 -1.14 -10.85
CA ASN A 212 -3.89 -1.21 -12.31
C ASN A 212 -4.76 -2.35 -12.85
N LEU A 213 -4.67 -3.55 -12.27
CA LEU A 213 -5.34 -4.74 -12.81
C LEU A 213 -6.35 -5.36 -11.85
N CYS A 214 -5.93 -5.76 -10.65
CA CYS A 214 -6.81 -6.37 -9.65
C CYS A 214 -7.54 -5.30 -8.84
N LYS A 215 -8.43 -4.54 -9.52
CA LYS A 215 -9.16 -3.40 -8.93
C LYS A 215 -10.22 -3.85 -7.92
N PRO A 216 -10.59 -3.02 -6.92
CA PRO A 216 -11.54 -3.41 -5.88
C PRO A 216 -12.93 -3.80 -6.38
N VAL A 217 -13.48 -3.01 -7.29
CA VAL A 217 -14.89 -3.16 -7.72
C VAL A 217 -15.05 -4.09 -8.91
N SER A 218 -14.14 -4.02 -9.90
CA SER A 218 -14.21 -4.83 -11.12
C SER A 218 -12.79 -5.09 -11.61
N PRO A 219 -12.14 -6.13 -11.12
CA PRO A 219 -10.80 -6.51 -11.58
C PRO A 219 -10.82 -6.92 -13.05
N ILE A 220 -9.70 -6.64 -13.76
CA ILE A 220 -9.54 -6.96 -15.17
C ILE A 220 -8.98 -8.38 -15.29
N CYS A 221 -9.83 -9.38 -14.97
CA CYS A 221 -9.41 -10.78 -14.91
C CYS A 221 -9.09 -11.37 -16.28
N SER A 222 -9.67 -10.86 -17.35
CA SER A 222 -9.40 -11.28 -18.75
C SER A 222 -7.94 -11.02 -19.18
N GLN A 223 -7.29 -10.02 -18.59
CA GLN A 223 -5.89 -9.67 -18.88
C GLN A 223 -4.92 -10.12 -17.77
N CYS A 224 -5.43 -10.85 -16.77
CA CYS A 224 -4.62 -11.22 -15.61
C CYS A 224 -3.80 -12.49 -15.88
N PRO A 225 -2.46 -12.45 -15.74
CA PRO A 225 -1.61 -13.62 -15.98
C PRO A 225 -1.80 -14.72 -14.95
N LEU A 226 -2.54 -14.46 -13.87
CA LEU A 226 -2.85 -15.44 -12.82
C LEU A 226 -4.12 -16.25 -13.12
N GLY A 227 -4.75 -16.09 -14.26
CA GLY A 227 -6.10 -16.63 -14.58
C GLY A 227 -6.37 -18.04 -14.04
N ALA A 228 -5.50 -19.00 -14.36
CA ALA A 228 -5.62 -20.40 -13.92
C ALA A 228 -5.19 -20.63 -12.45
N LEU A 229 -4.39 -19.74 -11.87
CA LEU A 229 -3.90 -19.87 -10.49
C LEU A 229 -4.83 -19.20 -9.47
N CYS A 230 -5.63 -18.22 -9.90
CA CYS A 230 -6.42 -17.38 -9.00
C CYS A 230 -7.84 -17.95 -8.82
N PRO A 231 -8.23 -18.40 -7.62
CA PRO A 231 -9.59 -18.91 -7.36
C PRO A 231 -10.65 -17.82 -7.36
N ARG A 232 -10.26 -16.52 -7.38
CA ARG A 232 -11.16 -15.36 -7.43
C ARG A 232 -12.15 -15.28 -6.28
N LEU A 233 -11.74 -15.71 -5.07
CA LEU A 233 -12.62 -15.74 -3.90
C LEU A 233 -13.23 -14.35 -3.64
N GLY A 234 -14.55 -14.30 -3.49
CA GLY A 234 -15.29 -13.06 -3.24
C GLY A 234 -15.41 -12.08 -4.44
N VAL A 235 -14.89 -12.41 -5.61
CA VAL A 235 -15.00 -11.58 -6.82
C VAL A 235 -16.38 -11.76 -7.45
N LYS A 236 -17.28 -10.78 -7.29
CA LYS A 236 -18.65 -10.81 -7.83
C LYS A 236 -18.73 -10.43 -9.31
N ARG A 237 -17.84 -9.53 -9.79
CA ARG A 237 -17.78 -9.03 -11.17
C ARG A 237 -16.33 -8.87 -11.60
N SER A 238 -16.02 -9.20 -12.83
CA SER A 238 -14.72 -8.98 -13.45
C SER A 238 -14.86 -8.59 -14.90
N ARG A 239 -13.84 -7.97 -15.46
CA ARG A 239 -13.72 -7.61 -16.88
C ARG A 239 -12.65 -8.43 -17.56
#